data_d855957a288d341acd878d8872865d78
#
_entry.id   d855957a288d341acd878d8872865d78
#
_cell.length_a   1.000
_cell.length_b   1.000
_cell.length_c   1.000
_cell.angle_alpha   90.00
_cell.angle_beta   90.00
_cell.angle_gamma   90.00
#
_symmetry.space_group_name_H-M   'P 1'
#
loop_
_entity.id
_entity.type
_entity.pdbx_description
1 polymer ?
#
loop_
_entity_poly.entity_id
_entity_poly.type
_entity_poly.pdbx_seq_one_letter_code
_entity_poly.pdbx_strand_id
1 'polypeptide(L)'
;MKTFSLPKNSTLVNLIYINIGVFLAAKLIGIVCTLFNLNSFSALSYLHLTAQINLLLKQPWSVLTYMFLHTDFFHLFFNMICLYGFGKLFLNYFSQKQLVGLYLLGGLGAGICFIAAYNIFPYLPLIDIFLNKY
;
A
#
# COMPACT_ATOMS: atom_id res chain seq x y z
N MET A 1 18.19 24.10 19.50
CA MET A 1 17.52 23.19 18.55
C MET A 1 16.04 23.12 18.94
N LYS A 2 15.11 23.66 18.13
CA LYS A 2 13.67 23.52 18.40
C LYS A 2 13.31 22.03 18.17
N THR A 3 12.93 21.31 19.19
CA THR A 3 12.36 19.97 19.05
C THR A 3 11.04 20.11 18.31
N PHE A 4 11.03 19.77 17.03
CA PHE A 4 9.81 19.74 16.22
C PHE A 4 8.94 18.58 16.73
N SER A 5 7.94 18.88 17.52
CA SER A 5 6.92 17.94 17.92
C SER A 5 5.78 17.99 16.90
N LEU A 6 5.44 16.85 16.29
CA LEU A 6 4.26 16.77 15.42
C LEU A 6 3.01 17.10 16.26
N PRO A 7 2.09 17.94 15.76
CA PRO A 7 0.81 18.15 16.40
C PRO A 7 0.07 16.83 16.52
N LYS A 8 -0.67 16.63 17.63
CA LYS A 8 -1.40 15.40 17.96
C LYS A 8 -2.36 14.92 16.85
N ASN A 9 -2.81 15.82 15.99
CA ASN A 9 -3.68 15.57 14.83
C ASN A 9 -2.94 15.82 13.50
N SER A 10 -1.68 15.39 13.37
CA SER A 10 -0.97 15.56 12.10
C SER A 10 -1.48 14.54 11.07
N THR A 11 -1.65 14.98 9.84
CA THR A 11 -2.02 14.11 8.71
C THR A 11 -1.06 12.94 8.54
N LEU A 12 0.23 13.14 8.84
CA LEU A 12 1.25 12.08 8.84
C LEU A 12 0.88 10.94 9.80
N VAL A 13 0.51 11.29 11.03
CA VAL A 13 0.11 10.31 12.05
C VAL A 13 -1.18 9.60 11.64
N ASN A 14 -2.14 10.33 11.05
CA ASN A 14 -3.38 9.74 10.54
C ASN A 14 -3.11 8.75 9.39
N LEU A 15 -2.20 9.07 8.46
CA LEU A 15 -1.82 8.14 7.38
C LEU A 15 -1.21 6.85 7.96
N ILE A 16 -0.36 6.95 8.97
CA ILE A 16 0.23 5.77 9.63
C ILE A 16 -0.87 4.93 10.28
N TYR A 17 -1.80 5.54 11.03
CA TYR A 17 -2.90 4.80 11.65
C TYR A 17 -3.83 4.14 10.64
N ILE A 18 -4.12 4.78 9.51
CA ILE A 18 -4.92 4.19 8.43
C ILE A 18 -4.23 2.93 7.89
N ASN A 19 -2.92 3.00 7.59
CA ASN A 19 -2.17 1.85 7.09
C ASN A 19 -2.15 0.68 8.09
N ILE A 20 -1.88 0.97 9.37
CA ILE A 20 -1.91 -0.03 10.44
C ILE A 20 -3.32 -0.63 10.58
N GLY A 21 -4.35 0.21 10.59
CA GLY A 21 -5.75 -0.23 10.72
C GLY A 21 -6.19 -1.13 9.56
N VAL A 22 -5.85 -0.77 8.33
CA VAL A 22 -6.14 -1.60 7.14
C VAL A 22 -5.40 -2.94 7.21
N PHE A 23 -4.14 -2.93 7.63
CA PHE A 23 -3.37 -4.17 7.81
C PHE A 23 -4.02 -5.11 8.84
N LEU A 24 -4.37 -4.58 10.01
CA LEU A 24 -5.02 -5.38 11.07
C LEU A 24 -6.38 -5.92 10.61
N ALA A 25 -7.18 -5.09 9.93
CA ALA A 25 -8.47 -5.50 9.37
C ALA A 25 -8.30 -6.61 8.33
N ALA A 26 -7.35 -6.49 7.41
CA ALA A 26 -7.07 -7.51 6.40
C ALA A 26 -6.63 -8.84 7.03
N LYS A 27 -5.76 -8.79 8.06
CA LYS A 27 -5.34 -9.99 8.80
C LYS A 27 -6.51 -10.64 9.55
N LEU A 28 -7.36 -9.84 10.20
CA LEU A 28 -8.54 -10.34 10.90
C LEU A 28 -9.54 -11.00 9.94
N ILE A 29 -9.81 -10.37 8.79
CA ILE A 29 -10.66 -10.96 7.74
C ILE A 29 -10.06 -12.30 7.28
N GLY A 30 -8.76 -12.36 7.03
CA GLY A 30 -8.07 -13.60 6.66
C GLY A 30 -8.28 -14.72 7.69
N ILE A 31 -8.12 -14.42 8.99
CA ILE A 31 -8.33 -15.38 10.09
C ILE A 31 -9.79 -15.85 10.13
N VAL A 32 -10.75 -14.93 10.07
CA VAL A 32 -12.18 -15.26 10.09
C VAL A 32 -12.53 -16.14 8.90
N CYS A 33 -12.09 -15.79 7.70
CA CYS A 33 -12.34 -16.61 6.50
C CYS A 33 -11.77 -18.02 6.64
N THR A 34 -10.57 -18.16 7.22
CA THR A 34 -9.95 -19.47 7.45
C THR A 34 -10.75 -20.31 8.46
N LEU A 35 -11.20 -19.71 9.55
CA LEU A 35 -12.00 -20.40 10.58
C LEU A 35 -13.35 -20.89 10.04
N PHE A 36 -13.96 -20.18 9.13
CA PHE A 36 -15.25 -20.56 8.53
C PHE A 36 -15.13 -21.28 7.18
N ASN A 37 -13.92 -21.72 6.79
CA ASN A 37 -13.63 -22.33 5.48
C ASN A 37 -14.12 -21.49 4.30
N LEU A 38 -14.16 -20.18 4.45
CA LEU A 38 -14.46 -19.24 3.38
C LEU A 38 -13.21 -18.96 2.56
N ASN A 39 -13.37 -18.74 1.25
CA ASN A 39 -12.26 -18.46 0.35
C ASN A 39 -11.71 -17.04 0.61
N SER A 40 -10.86 -16.88 1.62
CA SER A 40 -10.24 -15.57 1.98
C SER A 40 -9.41 -14.97 0.86
N PHE A 41 -8.77 -15.82 0.08
CA PHE A 41 -7.94 -15.42 -1.05
C PHE A 41 -8.73 -14.64 -2.10
N SER A 42 -9.97 -15.06 -2.39
CA SER A 42 -10.79 -14.37 -3.39
C SER A 42 -11.25 -12.99 -2.94
N ALA A 43 -11.58 -12.80 -1.65
CA ALA A 43 -12.07 -11.52 -1.14
C ALA A 43 -10.99 -10.43 -1.10
N LEU A 44 -9.77 -10.77 -0.63
CA LEU A 44 -8.67 -9.83 -0.54
C LEU A 44 -7.98 -9.58 -1.89
N SER A 45 -8.00 -10.56 -2.81
CA SER A 45 -7.38 -10.42 -4.13
C SER A 45 -8.02 -9.29 -4.96
N TYR A 46 -9.30 -8.99 -4.75
CA TYR A 46 -9.97 -7.85 -5.40
C TYR A 46 -9.44 -6.47 -4.98
N LEU A 47 -8.71 -6.39 -3.87
CA LEU A 47 -8.13 -5.15 -3.36
C LEU A 47 -6.66 -4.99 -3.77
N HIS A 48 -6.00 -6.07 -4.17
CA HIS A 48 -4.61 -6.03 -4.64
C HIS A 48 -4.51 -5.49 -6.07
N LEU A 49 -3.43 -4.75 -6.34
CA LEU A 49 -3.16 -4.28 -7.68
C LEU A 49 -2.83 -5.45 -8.60
N THR A 50 -3.54 -5.54 -9.73
CA THR A 50 -3.22 -6.50 -10.79
C THR A 50 -2.49 -5.80 -11.93
N ALA A 51 -1.49 -6.48 -12.48
CA ALA A 51 -0.78 -6.01 -13.66
C ALA A 51 -1.48 -6.40 -14.98
N GLN A 52 -2.43 -7.34 -14.94
CA GLN A 52 -3.21 -7.75 -16.10
C GLN A 52 -4.28 -6.71 -16.42
N ILE A 53 -4.18 -6.06 -17.59
CA ILE A 53 -5.06 -4.97 -17.99
C ILE A 53 -6.54 -5.37 -17.98
N ASN A 54 -6.86 -6.58 -18.45
CA ASN A 54 -8.24 -7.09 -18.49
C ASN A 54 -8.86 -7.24 -17.09
N LEU A 55 -8.07 -7.60 -16.08
CA LEU A 55 -8.51 -7.67 -14.69
C LEU A 55 -8.55 -6.28 -14.07
N LEU A 56 -7.57 -5.43 -14.38
CA LEU A 56 -7.53 -4.06 -13.89
C LEU A 56 -8.77 -3.27 -14.30
N LEU A 57 -9.27 -3.45 -15.53
CA LEU A 57 -10.50 -2.83 -15.99
C LEU A 57 -11.75 -3.31 -15.23
N LYS A 58 -11.71 -4.52 -14.68
CA LYS A 58 -12.80 -5.06 -13.86
C LYS A 58 -12.73 -4.60 -12.40
N GLN A 59 -11.55 -4.22 -11.92
CA GLN A 59 -11.31 -3.76 -10.54
C GLN A 59 -10.45 -2.49 -10.48
N PRO A 60 -10.89 -1.37 -11.07
CA PRO A 60 -10.08 -0.15 -11.17
C PRO A 60 -9.74 0.48 -9.82
N TRP A 61 -10.55 0.22 -8.78
CA TRP A 61 -10.27 0.66 -7.40
C TRP A 61 -8.98 0.08 -6.84
N SER A 62 -8.51 -1.06 -7.36
CA SER A 62 -7.28 -1.71 -6.91
C SER A 62 -6.05 -0.80 -7.03
N VAL A 63 -6.07 0.16 -7.98
CA VAL A 63 -5.02 1.19 -8.15
C VAL A 63 -4.89 2.12 -6.94
N LEU A 64 -5.94 2.27 -6.15
CA LEU A 64 -5.91 3.06 -4.93
C LEU A 64 -5.79 2.19 -3.68
N THR A 65 -6.50 1.07 -3.63
CA THR A 65 -6.57 0.25 -2.42
C THR A 65 -5.25 -0.44 -2.11
N TYR A 66 -4.47 -0.82 -3.13
CA TYR A 66 -3.20 -1.53 -2.94
C TYR A 66 -2.18 -0.74 -2.10
N MET A 67 -2.23 0.61 -2.13
CA MET A 67 -1.32 1.47 -1.38
C MET A 67 -1.38 1.27 0.13
N PHE A 68 -2.52 0.80 0.62
CA PHE A 68 -2.80 0.57 2.04
C PHE A 68 -2.66 -0.90 2.43
N LEU A 69 -2.55 -1.80 1.44
CA LEU A 69 -2.44 -3.23 1.68
C LEU A 69 -0.97 -3.63 1.89
N HIS A 70 -0.73 -4.30 2.99
CA HIS A 70 0.58 -4.82 3.33
C HIS A 70 0.50 -6.34 3.51
N THR A 71 1.36 -7.07 2.83
CA THR A 71 1.36 -8.55 2.84
C THR A 71 1.83 -9.12 4.17
N ASP A 72 2.83 -8.48 4.76
CA ASP A 72 3.47 -8.94 5.99
C ASP A 72 3.82 -7.79 6.94
N PHE A 73 4.15 -8.16 8.19
CA PHE A 73 4.47 -7.21 9.25
C PHE A 73 5.73 -6.39 8.94
N PHE A 74 6.78 -6.99 8.41
CA PHE A 74 8.03 -6.28 8.14
C PHE A 74 7.86 -5.26 7.02
N HIS A 75 7.09 -5.60 5.99
CA HIS A 75 6.75 -4.67 4.92
C HIS A 75 6.00 -3.44 5.47
N LEU A 76 4.97 -3.65 6.29
CA LEU A 76 4.28 -2.55 6.98
C LEU A 76 5.24 -1.73 7.85
N PHE A 77 6.06 -2.41 8.68
CA PHE A 77 6.95 -1.77 9.63
C PHE A 77 7.95 -0.83 8.96
N PHE A 78 8.66 -1.32 7.93
CA PHE A 78 9.63 -0.50 7.19
C PHE A 78 8.95 0.64 6.44
N ASN A 79 7.78 0.41 5.83
CA ASN A 79 7.03 1.47 5.17
C ASN A 79 6.61 2.57 6.16
N MET A 80 6.15 2.21 7.37
CA MET A 80 5.75 3.18 8.37
C MET A 80 6.95 3.96 8.93
N ILE A 81 8.11 3.33 9.11
CA ILE A 81 9.35 4.03 9.50
C ILE A 81 9.76 5.03 8.43
N CYS A 82 9.77 4.62 7.16
CA CYS A 82 10.09 5.50 6.04
C CYS A 82 9.08 6.65 5.93
N LEU A 83 7.79 6.35 6.01
CA LEU A 83 6.73 7.36 5.96
C LEU A 83 6.87 8.36 7.11
N TYR A 84 7.16 7.89 8.33
CA TYR A 84 7.36 8.76 9.48
C TYR A 84 8.61 9.64 9.33
N GLY A 85 9.75 9.04 8.99
CA GLY A 85 11.03 9.74 8.87
C GLY A 85 11.00 10.78 7.75
N PHE A 86 10.68 10.36 6.52
CA PHE A 86 10.63 11.26 5.38
C PHE A 86 9.44 12.23 5.45
N GLY A 87 8.28 11.78 5.93
CA GLY A 87 7.11 12.63 6.12
C GLY A 87 7.35 13.75 7.13
N LYS A 88 8.07 13.46 8.22
CA LYS A 88 8.48 14.48 9.19
C LYS A 88 9.43 15.52 8.58
N LEU A 89 10.42 15.09 7.80
CA LEU A 89 11.32 15.98 7.07
C LEU A 89 10.55 16.83 6.05
N PHE A 90 9.64 16.21 5.29
CA PHE A 90 8.81 16.89 4.30
C PHE A 90 7.95 17.99 4.93
N LEU A 91 7.35 17.74 6.09
CA LEU A 91 6.51 18.70 6.80
C LEU A 91 7.28 19.90 7.39
N ASN A 92 8.61 19.89 7.40
CA ASN A 92 9.40 21.08 7.72
C ASN A 92 9.34 22.16 6.62
N TYR A 93 9.09 21.76 5.39
CA TYR A 93 9.13 22.62 4.21
C TYR A 93 7.76 22.74 3.51
N PHE A 94 6.88 21.75 3.68
CA PHE A 94 5.63 21.61 2.96
C PHE A 94 4.44 21.42 3.90
N SER A 95 3.26 21.67 3.37
CA SER A 95 2.00 21.54 4.12
C SER A 95 1.53 20.10 4.24
N GLN A 96 0.64 19.84 5.21
CA GLN A 96 0.00 18.54 5.40
C GLN A 96 -0.82 18.09 4.17
N LYS A 97 -1.45 19.02 3.44
CA LYS A 97 -2.18 18.71 2.19
C LYS A 97 -1.25 18.23 1.09
N GLN A 98 -0.07 18.84 0.98
CA GLN A 98 0.95 18.42 0.02
C GLN A 98 1.53 17.04 0.37
N LEU A 99 1.62 16.69 1.67
CA LEU A 99 2.04 15.34 2.09
C LEU A 99 1.06 14.27 1.61
N VAL A 100 -0.26 14.50 1.74
CA VAL A 100 -1.28 13.58 1.21
C VAL A 100 -1.16 13.46 -0.31
N GLY A 101 -1.03 14.59 -0.99
CA GLY A 101 -0.83 14.60 -2.44
C GLY A 101 0.39 13.79 -2.87
N LEU A 102 1.53 13.97 -2.18
CA LEU A 102 2.75 13.21 -2.45
C LEU A 102 2.56 11.70 -2.19
N TYR A 103 1.91 11.34 -1.09
CA TYR A 103 1.61 9.94 -0.76
C TYR A 103 0.76 9.28 -1.85
N LEU A 104 -0.34 9.92 -2.26
CA LEU A 104 -1.21 9.39 -3.30
C LEU A 104 -0.55 9.35 -4.67
N LEU A 105 0.13 10.42 -5.08
CA LEU A 105 0.83 10.48 -6.37
C LEU A 105 2.00 9.49 -6.42
N GLY A 106 2.74 9.34 -5.33
CA GLY A 106 3.82 8.37 -5.22
C GLY A 106 3.30 6.94 -5.36
N GLY A 107 2.21 6.62 -4.67
CA GLY A 107 1.56 5.32 -4.81
C GLY A 107 1.03 5.08 -6.22
N LEU A 108 0.29 6.02 -6.81
CA LEU A 108 -0.18 5.92 -8.20
C LEU A 108 0.99 5.71 -9.17
N GLY A 109 2.06 6.49 -9.02
CA GLY A 109 3.27 6.35 -9.84
C GLY A 109 3.89 4.96 -9.72
N ALA A 110 4.03 4.43 -8.50
CA ALA A 110 4.53 3.08 -8.26
C ALA A 110 3.64 2.01 -8.91
N GLY A 111 2.32 2.15 -8.81
CA GLY A 111 1.36 1.26 -9.47
C GLY A 111 1.47 1.28 -10.99
N ILE A 112 1.60 2.45 -11.59
CA ILE A 112 1.80 2.61 -13.04
C ILE A 112 3.12 1.95 -13.46
N CYS A 113 4.21 2.20 -12.72
CA CYS A 113 5.50 1.59 -12.99
C CYS A 113 5.43 0.05 -12.90
N PHE A 114 4.72 -0.50 -11.90
CA PHE A 114 4.51 -1.93 -11.75
C PHE A 114 3.76 -2.52 -12.96
N ILE A 115 2.63 -1.91 -13.36
CA ILE A 115 1.83 -2.35 -14.52
C ILE A 115 2.66 -2.26 -15.80
N ALA A 116 3.39 -1.15 -15.98
CA ALA A 116 4.24 -0.96 -17.16
C ALA A 116 5.37 -1.99 -17.22
N ALA A 117 6.07 -2.22 -16.10
CA ALA A 117 7.14 -3.20 -16.02
C ALA A 117 6.65 -4.62 -16.37
N TYR A 118 5.51 -5.02 -15.82
CA TYR A 118 4.92 -6.33 -16.11
C TYR A 118 4.56 -6.50 -17.58
N ASN A 119 4.00 -5.48 -18.22
CA ASN A 119 3.54 -5.59 -19.61
C ASN A 119 4.66 -5.36 -20.65
N ILE A 120 5.73 -4.61 -20.29
CA ILE A 120 6.88 -4.36 -21.17
C ILE A 120 7.89 -5.51 -21.10
N PHE A 121 8.06 -6.10 -19.90
CA PHE A 121 9.03 -7.17 -19.65
C PHE A 121 8.38 -8.51 -19.28
N PRO A 122 7.45 -9.07 -20.10
CA PRO A 122 6.72 -10.28 -19.74
C PRO A 122 7.60 -11.54 -19.63
N TYR A 123 8.85 -11.46 -20.10
CA TYR A 123 9.79 -12.59 -20.14
C TYR A 123 10.90 -12.50 -19.10
N LEU A 124 10.87 -11.55 -18.16
CA LEU A 124 11.84 -11.53 -17.07
C LEU A 124 11.48 -12.62 -16.04
N PRO A 125 12.30 -13.68 -15.88
CA PRO A 125 12.00 -14.80 -14.96
C PRO A 125 11.86 -14.36 -13.50
N LEU A 126 12.34 -13.17 -13.15
CA LEU A 126 12.17 -12.57 -11.83
C LEU A 126 10.71 -12.20 -11.54
N ILE A 127 9.91 -11.85 -12.56
CA ILE A 127 8.51 -11.48 -12.39
C ILE A 127 7.68 -12.72 -12.07
N ASP A 128 7.96 -13.86 -12.73
CA ASP A 128 7.27 -15.13 -12.44
C ASP A 128 7.56 -15.65 -11.02
N ILE A 129 8.78 -15.43 -10.51
CA ILE A 129 9.15 -15.80 -9.14
C ILE A 129 8.35 -14.97 -8.10
N PHE A 130 8.09 -13.69 -8.37
CA PHE A 130 7.30 -12.85 -7.48
C PHE A 130 5.79 -13.10 -7.56
N LEU A 131 5.26 -13.47 -8.74
CA LEU A 131 3.82 -13.66 -8.97
C LEU A 131 3.34 -15.06 -8.59
N ASN A 132 4.17 -16.10 -8.73
CA ASN A 132 3.82 -17.48 -8.35
C ASN A 132 3.93 -17.75 -6.84
N LYS A 133 4.32 -16.77 -6.04
CA LYS A 133 4.46 -16.93 -4.59
C LYS A 133 3.20 -16.48 -3.82
N TYR A 134 2.21 -15.97 -4.51
CA TYR A 134 0.92 -15.53 -4.00
C TYR A 134 -0.20 -15.96 -4.95
#